data_a9c28d7325ad994de2fb138488e88b41
#
_entry.id   a9c28d7325ad994de2fb138488e88b41
#
_cell.length_a   1.000
_cell.length_b   1.000
_cell.length_c   1.000
_cell.angle_alpha   90.00
_cell.angle_beta   90.00
_cell.angle_gamma   90.00
#
_symmetry.space_group_name_H-M   'P 1'
#
loop_
_entity.id
_entity.type
_entity.pdbx_description
1 polymer ?
#
loop_
_entity_poly.entity_id
_entity_poly.type
_entity_poly.pdbx_seq_one_letter_code
_entity_poly.pdbx_strand_id
1 'polypeptide(L)'
;MKDFLLICDKNCATYKEVFPMFKQGIVSFGSPVKEYEGTDKKFGNHSWITTFSVPNKKKLVLTATYDPELYPKYDNYDAIEVSKIKNIPYDYDGVMGVPITILDYDLDNVEVLKCLNDNTPDTRTPTIEGKEKYTRILIKTNSPRRPKTNSTSET
;
A
#
# COMPACT_ATOMS: atom_id res chain seq x y z
N MET A 1 -3.69 -19.18 -15.61
CA MET A 1 -2.68 -19.27 -14.54
C MET A 1 -3.13 -20.29 -13.51
N LYS A 2 -2.21 -21.11 -13.06
CA LYS A 2 -2.50 -22.08 -11.99
C LYS A 2 -2.46 -21.38 -10.63
N ASP A 3 -3.30 -21.84 -9.73
CA ASP A 3 -3.27 -21.35 -8.35
C ASP A 3 -1.98 -21.72 -7.65
N PHE A 4 -1.51 -20.84 -6.77
CA PHE A 4 -0.27 -21.07 -6.03
C PHE A 4 -0.30 -20.43 -4.64
N LEU A 5 0.60 -20.90 -3.80
CA LEU A 5 0.88 -20.37 -2.48
C LEU A 5 2.40 -20.46 -2.26
N LEU A 6 3.06 -19.32 -2.13
CA LEU A 6 4.51 -19.23 -2.01
C LEU A 6 4.91 -18.34 -0.85
N ILE A 7 6.09 -18.56 -0.30
CA ILE A 7 6.73 -17.64 0.65
C ILE A 7 7.74 -16.80 -0.12
N CYS A 8 7.68 -15.49 0.04
CA CYS A 8 8.61 -14.59 -0.64
C CYS A 8 8.89 -13.34 0.20
N ASP A 9 9.91 -12.61 -0.19
CA ASP A 9 10.14 -11.26 0.31
C ASP A 9 9.05 -10.34 -0.25
N LYS A 10 8.50 -9.45 0.58
CA LYS A 10 7.45 -8.51 0.15
C LYS A 10 7.88 -7.61 -1.00
N ASN A 11 9.18 -7.39 -1.17
CA ASN A 11 9.69 -6.62 -2.30
C ASN A 11 9.39 -7.27 -3.65
N CYS A 12 9.01 -8.55 -3.68
CA CYS A 12 8.58 -9.20 -4.92
C CYS A 12 7.40 -8.48 -5.58
N ALA A 13 6.56 -7.81 -4.80
CA ALA A 13 5.45 -7.04 -5.34
C ALA A 13 5.90 -5.86 -6.20
N THR A 14 7.15 -5.41 -6.07
CA THR A 14 7.69 -4.30 -6.86
C THR A 14 8.17 -4.73 -8.26
N TYR A 15 8.27 -6.03 -8.49
CA TYR A 15 8.77 -6.52 -9.78
C TYR A 15 7.77 -6.22 -10.89
N LYS A 16 8.31 -5.87 -12.06
CA LYS A 16 7.54 -5.46 -13.22
C LYS A 16 6.44 -6.45 -13.61
N GLU A 17 6.72 -7.73 -13.49
CA GLU A 17 5.80 -8.80 -13.86
C GLU A 17 4.82 -9.14 -12.73
N VAL A 18 5.17 -8.84 -11.50
CA VAL A 18 4.39 -9.21 -10.29
C VAL A 18 3.42 -8.11 -9.87
N PHE A 19 3.85 -6.86 -9.90
CA PHE A 19 3.01 -5.75 -9.46
C PHE A 19 1.65 -5.69 -10.15
N PRO A 20 1.54 -5.88 -11.48
CA PRO A 20 0.24 -5.89 -12.13
C PRO A 20 -0.74 -6.93 -11.57
N MET A 21 -0.22 -8.05 -11.08
CA MET A 21 -1.05 -9.09 -10.47
C MET A 21 -1.65 -8.64 -9.13
N PHE A 22 -0.90 -7.89 -8.34
CA PHE A 22 -1.42 -7.26 -7.12
C PHE A 22 -2.44 -6.18 -7.44
N LYS A 23 -2.14 -5.35 -8.43
CA LYS A 23 -3.02 -4.25 -8.85
C LYS A 23 -4.37 -4.77 -9.33
N GLN A 24 -4.38 -5.88 -10.03
CA GLN A 24 -5.60 -6.51 -10.55
C GLN A 24 -6.31 -7.40 -9.52
N GLY A 25 -5.72 -7.58 -8.33
CA GLY A 25 -6.29 -8.45 -7.32
C GLY A 25 -6.14 -9.94 -7.59
N ILE A 26 -5.29 -10.33 -8.54
CA ILE A 26 -5.03 -11.75 -8.87
C ILE A 26 -4.26 -12.43 -7.75
N VAL A 27 -3.29 -11.73 -7.15
CA VAL A 27 -2.52 -12.23 -6.02
C VAL A 27 -2.66 -11.29 -4.82
N SER A 28 -2.47 -11.84 -3.65
CA SER A 28 -2.49 -11.11 -2.38
C SER A 28 -1.40 -11.62 -1.46
N PHE A 29 -0.99 -10.77 -0.51
CA PHE A 29 -0.20 -11.23 0.60
C PHE A 29 -1.09 -11.92 1.64
N GLY A 30 -0.60 -13.05 2.17
CA GLY A 30 -1.18 -13.69 3.34
C GLY A 30 -0.54 -13.19 4.63
N SER A 31 -0.44 -14.07 5.62
CA SER A 31 0.18 -13.73 6.91
C SER A 31 1.67 -13.46 6.76
N PRO A 32 2.23 -12.48 7.50
CA PRO A 32 3.67 -12.28 7.54
C PRO A 32 4.38 -13.50 8.12
N VAL A 33 5.53 -13.84 7.58
CA VAL A 33 6.39 -14.90 8.10
C VAL A 33 7.55 -14.23 8.83
N LYS A 34 7.55 -14.33 10.14
CA LYS A 34 8.57 -13.70 11.00
C LYS A 34 9.69 -14.64 11.39
N GLU A 35 9.36 -15.89 11.60
CA GLU A 35 10.29 -16.91 12.06
C GLU A 35 9.99 -18.23 11.35
N TYR A 36 11.03 -19.02 11.13
CA TYR A 36 10.89 -20.37 10.65
C TYR A 36 11.22 -21.33 11.78
N GLU A 37 10.34 -22.30 12.02
CA GLU A 37 10.55 -23.30 13.05
C GLU A 37 11.88 -24.04 12.86
N GLY A 38 12.63 -24.20 13.93
CA GLY A 38 13.93 -24.86 13.89
C GLY A 38 15.09 -23.98 13.48
N THR A 39 14.88 -22.68 13.30
CA THR A 39 15.97 -21.73 12.98
C THR A 39 15.91 -20.54 13.92
N ASP A 40 17.09 -19.96 14.21
CA ASP A 40 17.20 -18.72 14.97
C ASP A 40 17.12 -17.48 14.08
N LYS A 41 16.86 -17.67 12.78
CA LYS A 41 16.81 -16.56 11.81
C LYS A 41 15.45 -15.89 11.84
N LYS A 42 15.47 -14.58 12.00
CA LYS A 42 14.28 -13.73 11.89
C LYS A 42 14.23 -13.10 10.50
N PHE A 43 13.06 -13.19 9.86
CA PHE A 43 12.83 -12.65 8.53
C PHE A 43 11.79 -11.53 8.63
N GLY A 44 12.25 -10.27 8.63
CA GLY A 44 11.38 -9.13 8.86
C GLY A 44 10.42 -8.81 7.73
N ASN A 45 10.71 -9.26 6.52
CA ASN A 45 10.00 -8.82 5.33
C ASN A 45 9.45 -9.95 4.47
N HIS A 46 9.29 -11.14 5.03
CA HIS A 46 8.74 -12.29 4.33
C HIS A 46 7.25 -12.44 4.57
N SER A 47 6.53 -12.89 3.56
CA SER A 47 5.10 -13.13 3.64
C SER A 47 4.70 -14.25 2.69
N TRP A 48 3.54 -14.83 2.92
CA TRP A 48 2.89 -15.67 1.93
C TRP A 48 2.38 -14.79 0.79
N ILE A 49 2.55 -15.25 -0.46
CA ILE A 49 1.90 -14.68 -1.64
C ILE A 49 1.05 -15.77 -2.27
N THR A 50 -0.18 -15.44 -2.65
CA THR A 50 -1.13 -16.46 -3.09
C THR A 50 -2.18 -15.91 -4.04
N THR A 51 -2.67 -16.77 -4.93
CA THR A 51 -3.86 -16.54 -5.75
C THR A 51 -5.15 -16.92 -5.01
N PHE A 52 -5.05 -17.66 -3.90
CA PHE A 52 -6.22 -18.03 -3.09
C PHE A 52 -6.76 -16.83 -2.33
N SER A 53 -8.05 -16.86 -2.00
CA SER A 53 -8.65 -15.87 -1.13
C SER A 53 -8.02 -15.92 0.26
N VAL A 54 -7.65 -14.76 0.79
CA VAL A 54 -7.06 -14.63 2.12
C VAL A 54 -8.18 -14.26 3.09
N PRO A 55 -8.57 -15.15 4.01
CA PRO A 55 -9.61 -14.83 4.99
C PRO A 55 -9.07 -13.87 6.04
N ASN A 56 -9.95 -13.09 6.62
CA ASN A 56 -9.64 -12.18 7.74
C ASN A 56 -8.52 -11.18 7.44
N LYS A 57 -8.40 -10.76 6.18
CA LYS A 57 -7.48 -9.70 5.80
C LYS A 57 -7.88 -8.41 6.53
N LYS A 58 -6.91 -7.67 7.05
CA LYS A 58 -7.17 -6.43 7.76
C LYS A 58 -7.86 -5.43 6.85
N LYS A 59 -8.94 -4.83 7.32
CA LYS A 59 -9.58 -3.72 6.62
C LYS A 59 -8.80 -2.44 6.81
N LEU A 60 -8.69 -1.68 5.72
CA LEU A 60 -8.08 -0.37 5.77
C LEU A 60 -9.12 0.64 6.27
N VAL A 61 -8.94 1.11 7.52
CA VAL A 61 -9.82 2.11 8.12
C VAL A 61 -9.12 3.45 8.10
N LEU A 62 -9.68 4.41 7.37
CA LEU A 62 -9.12 5.74 7.21
C LEU A 62 -9.79 6.70 8.21
N THR A 63 -9.01 7.20 9.17
CA THR A 63 -9.48 8.14 10.19
C THR A 63 -8.71 9.46 10.19
N ALA A 64 -7.59 9.53 9.49
CA ALA A 64 -6.78 10.74 9.43
C ALA A 64 -7.40 11.78 8.49
N THR A 65 -7.19 13.05 8.82
CA THR A 65 -7.61 14.18 7.99
C THR A 65 -6.42 14.80 7.27
N TYR A 66 -6.66 15.33 6.08
CA TYR A 66 -5.63 15.97 5.29
C TYR A 66 -5.24 17.33 5.89
N ASP A 67 -3.94 17.58 6.00
CA ASP A 67 -3.37 18.86 6.38
C ASP A 67 -2.14 19.11 5.49
N PRO A 68 -2.12 20.19 4.68
CA PRO A 68 -1.00 20.45 3.77
C PRO A 68 0.37 20.54 4.46
N GLU A 69 0.40 20.90 5.73
CA GLU A 69 1.66 20.99 6.49
C GLU A 69 2.21 19.61 6.89
N LEU A 70 1.34 18.62 7.02
CA LEU A 70 1.71 17.27 7.47
C LEU A 70 1.99 16.31 6.31
N TYR A 71 1.52 16.63 5.10
CA TYR A 71 1.61 15.76 3.93
C TYR A 71 2.34 16.48 2.81
N PRO A 72 3.68 16.47 2.78
CA PRO A 72 4.43 17.18 1.74
C PRO A 72 4.23 16.55 0.37
N LYS A 73 4.27 17.38 -0.66
CA LYS A 73 4.25 16.92 -2.04
C LYS A 73 5.62 16.44 -2.48
N TYR A 74 5.63 15.45 -3.36
CA TYR A 74 6.86 15.02 -4.00
C TYR A 74 7.39 16.08 -4.99
N ASP A 75 8.71 16.14 -5.14
CA ASP A 75 9.36 17.03 -6.10
C ASP A 75 9.06 16.64 -7.55
N ASN A 76 8.95 15.31 -7.78
CA ASN A 76 8.89 14.73 -9.12
C ASN A 76 7.56 14.02 -9.45
N TYR A 77 6.57 14.11 -8.59
CA TYR A 77 5.23 13.57 -8.82
C TYR A 77 4.16 14.51 -8.29
N ASP A 78 3.02 14.56 -8.97
CA ASP A 78 1.85 15.27 -8.45
C ASP A 78 1.11 14.37 -7.45
N ALA A 79 1.74 14.15 -6.31
CA ALA A 79 1.24 13.30 -5.25
C ALA A 79 1.83 13.74 -3.90
N ILE A 80 1.16 13.39 -2.83
CA ILE A 80 1.63 13.66 -1.47
C ILE A 80 2.27 12.42 -0.85
N GLU A 81 3.21 12.63 0.07
CA GLU A 81 3.83 11.57 0.84
C GLU A 81 2.98 11.21 2.05
N VAL A 82 2.67 9.92 2.21
CA VAL A 82 2.05 9.39 3.42
C VAL A 82 2.98 8.33 3.99
N SER A 83 3.70 8.67 5.05
CA SER A 83 4.77 7.83 5.60
C SER A 83 4.28 6.57 6.31
N LYS A 84 3.05 6.58 6.81
CA LYS A 84 2.45 5.45 7.54
C LYS A 84 1.04 5.18 7.06
N ILE A 85 0.68 3.91 6.99
CA ILE A 85 -0.66 3.50 6.54
C ILE A 85 -1.78 4.15 7.36
N LYS A 86 -1.62 4.22 8.68
CA LYS A 86 -2.62 4.84 9.57
C LYS A 86 -2.83 6.33 9.32
N ASN A 87 -1.90 6.98 8.63
CA ASN A 87 -1.96 8.41 8.35
C ASN A 87 -2.58 8.73 6.99
N ILE A 88 -3.05 7.73 6.24
CA ILE A 88 -3.73 7.97 4.96
C ILE A 88 -5.00 8.79 5.23
N PRO A 89 -5.09 10.04 4.71
CA PRO A 89 -6.25 10.86 4.95
C PRO A 89 -7.48 10.37 4.18
N TYR A 90 -8.63 10.39 4.82
CA TYR A 90 -9.88 9.96 4.17
C TYR A 90 -10.48 11.06 3.29
N ASP A 91 -10.11 12.30 3.55
CA ASP A 91 -10.69 13.48 2.91
C ASP A 91 -9.80 14.11 1.82
N TYR A 92 -8.79 13.41 1.36
CA TYR A 92 -7.94 13.84 0.26
C TYR A 92 -8.30 13.06 -1.01
N ASP A 93 -8.61 13.77 -2.08
CA ASP A 93 -9.05 13.18 -3.34
C ASP A 93 -7.95 13.06 -4.40
N GLY A 94 -6.74 13.47 -4.09
CA GLY A 94 -5.59 13.38 -4.99
C GLY A 94 -4.81 12.08 -4.85
N VAL A 95 -3.71 12.02 -5.58
CA VAL A 95 -2.81 10.86 -5.56
C VAL A 95 -1.89 10.92 -4.34
N MET A 96 -1.68 9.77 -3.70
CA MET A 96 -0.84 9.64 -2.52
C MET A 96 0.19 8.53 -2.71
N GLY A 97 1.40 8.76 -2.23
CA GLY A 97 2.44 7.73 -2.15
C GLY A 97 2.47 7.13 -0.76
N VAL A 98 2.25 5.83 -0.68
CA VAL A 98 2.15 5.09 0.59
C VAL A 98 3.15 3.95 0.64
N PRO A 99 3.53 3.46 1.84
CA PRO A 99 4.41 2.30 1.94
C PRO A 99 3.83 1.04 1.30
N ILE A 100 4.70 0.16 0.84
CA ILE A 100 4.30 -1.12 0.22
C ILE A 100 3.43 -1.98 1.14
N THR A 101 3.52 -1.80 2.44
CA THR A 101 2.71 -2.53 3.42
C THR A 101 1.21 -2.31 3.26
N ILE A 102 0.78 -1.33 2.45
CA ILE A 102 -0.63 -1.19 2.12
C ILE A 102 -1.20 -2.45 1.45
N LEU A 103 -0.37 -3.24 0.79
CA LEU A 103 -0.79 -4.49 0.15
C LEU A 103 -1.17 -5.58 1.16
N ASP A 104 -0.88 -5.39 2.45
CA ASP A 104 -1.32 -6.30 3.52
C ASP A 104 -2.79 -6.10 3.89
N TYR A 105 -3.41 -5.03 3.41
CA TYR A 105 -4.78 -4.66 3.77
C TYR A 105 -5.76 -5.00 2.65
N ASP A 106 -7.03 -5.11 3.03
CA ASP A 106 -8.12 -5.18 2.08
C ASP A 106 -8.30 -3.77 1.47
N LEU A 107 -8.20 -3.68 0.16
CA LEU A 107 -8.14 -2.41 -0.56
C LEU A 107 -9.46 -2.04 -1.24
N ASP A 108 -10.59 -2.41 -0.66
CA ASP A 108 -11.91 -2.13 -1.25
C ASP A 108 -12.18 -0.64 -1.52
N ASN A 109 -11.57 0.23 -0.74
CA ASN A 109 -11.81 1.68 -0.82
C ASN A 109 -10.67 2.45 -1.48
N VAL A 110 -9.71 1.74 -2.05
CA VAL A 110 -8.48 2.35 -2.57
C VAL A 110 -8.19 1.81 -3.96
N GLU A 111 -7.89 2.70 -4.87
CA GLU A 111 -7.38 2.34 -6.19
C GLU A 111 -5.85 2.38 -6.16
N VAL A 112 -5.22 1.28 -6.51
CA VAL A 112 -3.77 1.18 -6.65
C VAL A 112 -3.38 1.58 -8.06
N LEU A 113 -2.56 2.61 -8.20
CA LEU A 113 -2.21 3.19 -9.48
C LEU A 113 -0.88 2.68 -10.03
N LYS A 114 0.18 2.80 -9.24
CA LYS A 114 1.54 2.53 -9.71
C LYS A 114 2.48 2.21 -8.54
N CYS A 115 3.48 1.38 -8.81
CA CYS A 115 4.58 1.16 -7.87
C CYS A 115 5.81 1.97 -8.31
N LEU A 116 6.36 2.75 -7.40
CA LEU A 116 7.54 3.58 -7.65
C LEU A 116 8.76 2.92 -7.02
N ASN A 117 9.55 2.25 -7.85
CA ASN A 117 10.69 1.45 -7.41
C ASN A 117 11.96 1.63 -8.24
N ASP A 118 12.00 2.69 -9.03
CA ASP A 118 13.17 3.08 -9.85
C ASP A 118 13.56 2.10 -10.96
N ASN A 119 12.66 1.18 -11.33
CA ASN A 119 12.94 0.19 -12.36
C ASN A 119 12.83 0.75 -13.80
N THR A 120 12.12 1.86 -13.98
CA THR A 120 11.95 2.52 -15.28
C THR A 120 11.85 4.02 -15.08
N PRO A 121 12.05 4.84 -16.13
CA PRO A 121 11.85 6.29 -16.02
C PRO A 121 10.47 6.69 -15.50
N ASP A 122 9.44 5.89 -15.80
CA ASP A 122 8.07 6.16 -15.37
C ASP A 122 7.80 5.75 -13.92
N THR A 123 8.71 5.01 -13.30
CA THR A 123 8.56 4.51 -11.93
C THR A 123 9.69 4.95 -11.01
N ARG A 124 10.30 6.10 -11.32
CA ARG A 124 11.36 6.66 -10.48
C ARG A 124 10.93 6.82 -9.05
N THR A 125 11.88 6.61 -8.14
CA THR A 125 11.67 6.84 -6.72
C THR A 125 11.22 8.28 -6.48
N PRO A 126 10.15 8.51 -5.71
CA PRO A 126 9.71 9.87 -5.39
C PRO A 126 10.69 10.53 -4.45
N THR A 127 10.85 11.83 -4.60
CA THR A 127 11.76 12.62 -3.77
C THR A 127 11.01 13.76 -3.07
N ILE A 128 11.49 14.11 -1.89
CA ILE A 128 11.05 15.31 -1.15
C ILE A 128 12.30 16.08 -0.76
N GLU A 129 12.42 17.31 -1.22
CA GLU A 129 13.60 18.14 -1.00
C GLU A 129 14.90 17.42 -1.38
N GLY A 130 14.87 16.71 -2.51
CA GLY A 130 16.00 15.93 -3.01
C GLY A 130 16.24 14.59 -2.31
N LYS A 131 15.48 14.26 -1.27
CA LYS A 131 15.64 13.00 -0.55
C LYS A 131 14.69 11.94 -1.08
N GLU A 132 15.25 10.80 -1.44
CA GLU A 132 14.48 9.67 -1.99
C GLU A 132 13.61 9.00 -0.92
N LYS A 133 12.40 8.64 -1.33
CA LYS A 133 11.45 7.87 -0.51
C LYS A 133 11.26 6.50 -1.11
N TYR A 134 12.01 5.53 -0.62
CA TYR A 134 12.05 4.18 -1.19
C TYR A 134 10.75 3.43 -1.00
N THR A 135 10.47 2.72 -1.97
CA THR A 135 9.33 1.96 -2.44
C THR A 135 8.02 2.54 -1.97
N ARG A 136 7.43 3.31 -2.83
CA ARG A 136 6.08 3.86 -2.61
C ARG A 136 5.13 3.30 -3.66
N ILE A 137 3.89 3.10 -3.23
CA ILE A 137 2.79 2.75 -4.12
C ILE A 137 1.90 3.98 -4.22
N LEU A 138 1.64 4.41 -5.44
CA LEU A 138 0.68 5.50 -5.67
C LEU A 138 -0.72 4.94 -5.59
N ILE A 139 -1.53 5.58 -4.76
CA ILE A 139 -2.93 5.22 -4.55
C ILE A 139 -3.82 6.44 -4.66
N LYS A 140 -5.10 6.18 -4.85
CA LYS A 140 -6.16 7.17 -4.75
C LYS A 140 -7.33 6.54 -3.99
N THR A 141 -7.97 7.31 -3.11
CA THR A 141 -9.19 6.83 -2.47
C THR A 141 -10.36 6.93 -3.45
N ASN A 142 -11.19 5.90 -3.50
CA ASN A 142 -12.32 5.85 -4.44
C ASN A 142 -13.41 6.89 -4.12
N SER A 143 -13.52 7.25 -2.88
CA SER A 143 -14.40 8.34 -2.42
C SER A 143 -13.90 8.85 -1.10
N PRO A 144 -13.62 10.14 -0.98
CA PRO A 144 -13.36 10.74 0.32
C PRO A 144 -14.67 10.71 1.11
N ARG A 145 -14.89 9.64 1.83
CA ARG A 145 -16.05 9.52 2.71
C ARG A 145 -15.64 9.81 4.13
N ARG A 146 -16.37 10.70 4.77
CA ARG A 146 -16.27 10.82 6.22
C ARG A 146 -16.47 9.45 6.85
N PRO A 147 -15.69 9.10 7.87
CA PRO A 147 -16.01 7.93 8.68
C PRO A 147 -17.47 8.06 9.08
N LYS A 148 -18.23 7.00 8.94
CA LYS A 148 -19.60 7.01 9.45
C LYS A 148 -19.54 7.22 10.95
N THR A 149 -19.72 8.45 11.37
CA THR A 149 -20.01 8.72 12.75
C THR A 149 -21.43 8.19 13.00
N ASN A 150 -21.62 7.46 14.06
CA ASN A 150 -22.94 7.05 14.48
C ASN A 150 -23.77 8.25 14.98
N SER A 151 -23.45 9.45 14.56
CA SER A 151 -24.27 10.59 14.94
C SER A 151 -25.51 10.60 14.08
N THR A 152 -26.62 10.60 14.73
CA THR A 152 -27.91 10.66 14.10
C THR A 152 -28.30 12.05 13.69
N SER A 153 -27.46 13.03 13.84
CA SER A 153 -27.84 14.36 13.43
C SER A 153 -27.63 14.47 11.94
N GLU A 154 -28.72 14.18 11.26
CA GLU A 154 -28.75 14.42 9.93
C GLU A 154 -29.29 15.72 9.65
N THR A 155 -28.77 16.60 9.72
CA THR A 155 -29.27 17.88 9.22
C THR A 155 -28.61 18.26 7.93
#